data_ce55925d609d5b647b3ddbf8914ee8c1
#
_entry.id   ce55925d609d5b647b3ddbf8914ee8c1
#
_cell.length_a   1.000
_cell.length_b   1.000
_cell.length_c   1.000
_cell.angle_alpha   90.00
_cell.angle_beta   90.00
_cell.angle_gamma   90.00
#
_symmetry.space_group_name_H-M   'P 1'
#
loop_
_entity.id
_entity.type
_entity.pdbx_description
1 polymer ?
#
loop_
_entity_poly.entity_id
_entity_poly.type
_entity_poly.pdbx_seq_one_letter_code
_entity_poly.pdbx_strand_id
1 'polypeptide(L)'
;MRSKCPPILSPLLLLFITGAHAYSQTATFSGRVTDSTTGSGLPDVAVVAVGNQSGTRVAVTNVQGDYTLVMGTNTNITLRAYRKGFVFNPIFFGITSIGGPITGSHPRDFSGTSFPILIFLQAPILLTEDSSLQALALDSVLMTRDPFPLVNPTYFGTDNRTRIKLLVVDFDLFSGETLSMISVQGIDNAAITHALPVEDLRIVPGTPWMTQLTVRAPEAIATPNILTITVAARGQISNAATVRLK
;
A
#
# COMPACT_ATOMS: atom_id res chain seq x y z
N MET A 1 21.41 60.38 -55.80
CA MET A 1 21.39 60.15 -54.31
C MET A 1 20.83 58.83 -54.05
N ARG A 2 21.70 57.83 -53.58
CA ARG A 2 21.29 56.47 -53.19
C ARG A 2 21.33 56.41 -51.71
N SER A 3 20.15 56.27 -51.10
CA SER A 3 19.97 56.00 -49.64
C SER A 3 20.38 54.58 -49.32
N LYS A 4 21.37 54.39 -48.43
CA LYS A 4 21.75 53.15 -47.88
C LYS A 4 20.96 52.88 -46.57
N CYS A 5 20.09 51.86 -46.55
CA CYS A 5 19.53 51.29 -45.29
C CYS A 5 20.58 50.51 -44.54
N PRO A 6 20.68 50.66 -43.22
CA PRO A 6 21.54 49.82 -42.39
C PRO A 6 20.87 48.45 -42.11
N PRO A 7 21.64 47.35 -41.90
CA PRO A 7 21.07 46.06 -41.59
C PRO A 7 20.60 46.01 -40.13
N ILE A 8 19.35 45.55 -39.93
CA ILE A 8 18.78 45.28 -38.64
C ILE A 8 19.41 43.95 -38.13
N LEU A 9 20.29 44.07 -37.14
CA LEU A 9 20.75 42.88 -36.36
C LEU A 9 19.59 42.42 -35.44
N SER A 10 19.03 41.26 -35.78
CA SER A 10 18.09 40.55 -34.92
C SER A 10 18.85 39.86 -33.78
N PRO A 11 18.58 40.15 -32.51
CA PRO A 11 19.19 39.42 -31.43
C PRO A 11 18.60 38.00 -31.36
N LEU A 12 19.44 37.02 -31.65
CA LEU A 12 19.13 35.59 -31.47
C LEU A 12 18.97 35.30 -29.94
N LEU A 13 17.73 35.24 -29.46
CA LEU A 13 17.43 34.88 -28.09
C LEU A 13 17.69 33.41 -27.90
N LEU A 14 18.85 33.08 -27.32
CA LEU A 14 19.23 31.71 -26.95
C LEU A 14 18.44 31.29 -25.71
N LEU A 15 17.33 30.57 -25.92
CA LEU A 15 16.52 30.01 -24.84
C LEU A 15 17.25 28.78 -24.29
N PHE A 16 17.96 28.93 -23.17
CA PHE A 16 18.49 27.82 -22.40
C PHE A 16 17.34 27.09 -21.72
N ILE A 17 16.85 26.03 -22.33
CA ILE A 17 15.97 25.05 -21.65
C ILE A 17 16.87 24.25 -20.70
N THR A 18 17.02 24.71 -19.47
CA THR A 18 17.55 23.87 -18.40
C THR A 18 16.51 22.80 -18.11
N GLY A 19 16.68 21.63 -18.70
CA GLY A 19 15.89 20.46 -18.35
C GLY A 19 16.08 20.18 -16.86
N ALA A 20 15.08 20.54 -16.04
CA ALA A 20 15.04 20.12 -14.66
C ALA A 20 14.92 18.60 -14.66
N HIS A 21 16.03 17.91 -14.45
CA HIS A 21 16.02 16.48 -14.15
C HIS A 21 15.32 16.34 -12.79
N ALA A 22 14.08 15.92 -12.81
CA ALA A 22 13.36 15.53 -11.61
C ALA A 22 14.06 14.27 -11.07
N TYR A 23 15.02 14.45 -10.18
CA TYR A 23 15.56 13.34 -9.40
C TYR A 23 14.41 12.77 -8.57
N SER A 24 14.07 11.51 -8.82
CA SER A 24 13.15 10.79 -7.96
C SER A 24 13.76 10.78 -6.54
N GLN A 25 13.16 11.56 -5.65
CA GLN A 25 13.61 11.64 -4.27
C GLN A 25 13.12 10.40 -3.55
N THR A 26 14.06 9.56 -3.13
CA THR A 26 13.78 8.30 -2.44
C THR A 26 14.33 8.30 -1.03
N ALA A 27 13.63 7.60 -0.14
CA ALA A 27 14.09 7.27 1.20
C ALA A 27 14.42 5.78 1.26
N THR A 28 15.59 5.43 1.77
CA THR A 28 15.99 4.04 1.99
C THR A 28 15.93 3.74 3.48
N PHE A 29 15.14 2.74 3.84
CA PHE A 29 15.06 2.20 5.19
C PHE A 29 15.80 0.88 5.22
N SER A 30 16.74 0.74 6.15
CA SER A 30 17.47 -0.49 6.36
C SER A 30 17.58 -0.76 7.86
N GLY A 31 17.79 -2.00 8.24
CA GLY A 31 17.96 -2.34 9.63
C GLY A 31 17.96 -3.83 9.84
N ARG A 32 17.96 -4.20 11.10
CA ARG A 32 17.93 -5.59 11.54
C ARG A 32 16.75 -5.84 12.46
N VAL A 33 16.13 -6.99 12.28
CA VAL A 33 15.10 -7.49 13.19
C VAL A 33 15.70 -8.63 14.00
N THR A 34 15.65 -8.51 15.32
CA THR A 34 16.26 -9.49 16.24
C THR A 34 15.23 -10.08 17.19
N ASP A 35 15.45 -11.29 17.65
CA ASP A 35 14.74 -11.87 18.77
C ASP A 35 15.19 -11.21 20.08
N SER A 36 14.26 -10.67 20.86
CA SER A 36 14.56 -9.92 22.10
C SER A 36 15.18 -10.80 23.20
N THR A 37 14.97 -12.12 23.13
CA THR A 37 15.44 -13.07 24.14
C THR A 37 16.84 -13.56 23.82
N THR A 38 17.12 -13.84 22.54
CA THR A 38 18.39 -14.46 22.11
C THR A 38 19.35 -13.47 21.47
N GLY A 39 18.88 -12.31 21.02
CA GLY A 39 19.64 -11.35 20.22
C GLY A 39 19.92 -11.80 18.77
N SER A 40 19.45 -13.01 18.40
CA SER A 40 19.65 -13.55 17.05
C SER A 40 18.76 -12.83 16.03
N GLY A 41 19.23 -12.75 14.79
CA GLY A 41 18.41 -12.22 13.70
C GLY A 41 17.15 -13.06 13.49
N LEU A 42 16.02 -12.40 13.24
CA LEU A 42 14.74 -13.04 12.92
C LEU A 42 14.53 -13.04 11.41
N PRO A 43 14.61 -14.19 10.72
CA PRO A 43 14.24 -14.31 9.32
C PRO A 43 12.73 -14.27 9.13
N ASP A 44 12.32 -14.08 7.86
CA ASP A 44 10.92 -14.14 7.42
C ASP A 44 9.99 -13.15 8.14
N VAL A 45 10.51 -12.01 8.59
CA VAL A 45 9.73 -10.89 9.11
C VAL A 45 9.41 -9.96 7.95
N ALA A 46 8.13 -9.68 7.72
CA ALA A 46 7.72 -8.66 6.78
C ALA A 46 7.85 -7.27 7.42
N VAL A 47 8.74 -6.44 6.89
CA VAL A 47 8.84 -5.02 7.27
C VAL A 47 8.08 -4.22 6.23
N VAL A 48 7.04 -3.54 6.68
CA VAL A 48 6.11 -2.80 5.82
C VAL A 48 6.25 -1.31 6.06
N ALA A 49 6.48 -0.57 4.99
CA ALA A 49 6.42 0.88 4.99
C ALA A 49 5.11 1.33 4.35
N VAL A 50 4.43 2.26 4.99
CA VAL A 50 3.22 2.93 4.47
C VAL A 50 3.53 4.40 4.31
N GLY A 51 3.51 4.88 3.08
CA GLY A 51 3.73 6.28 2.73
C GLY A 51 2.41 6.96 2.35
N ASN A 52 2.31 8.24 2.63
CA ASN A 52 1.12 9.03 2.34
C ASN A 52 0.94 9.39 0.86
N GLN A 53 1.97 9.21 0.03
CA GLN A 53 1.96 9.56 -1.41
C GLN A 53 2.35 8.39 -2.31
N SER A 54 3.32 7.57 -1.92
CA SER A 54 3.82 6.46 -2.73
C SER A 54 3.28 5.09 -2.32
N GLY A 55 2.27 5.05 -1.44
CA GLY A 55 1.61 3.82 -1.03
C GLY A 55 2.44 2.93 -0.11
N THR A 56 2.39 1.62 -0.30
CA THR A 56 3.03 0.63 0.57
C THR A 56 4.21 -0.06 -0.10
N ARG A 57 5.18 -0.48 0.73
CA ARG A 57 6.32 -1.31 0.35
C ARG A 57 6.55 -2.38 1.41
N VAL A 58 7.00 -3.54 0.97
CA VAL A 58 7.34 -4.66 1.86
C VAL A 58 8.74 -5.14 1.55
N ALA A 59 9.53 -5.34 2.59
CA ALA A 59 10.75 -6.11 2.55
C ALA A 59 10.64 -7.27 3.55
N VAL A 60 11.18 -8.43 3.19
CA VAL A 60 11.23 -9.59 4.09
C VAL A 60 12.66 -9.76 4.57
N THR A 61 12.85 -9.97 5.87
CA THR A 61 14.19 -10.13 6.45
C THR A 61 14.85 -11.43 5.97
N ASN A 62 16.14 -11.34 5.74
CA ASN A 62 16.99 -12.50 5.41
C ASN A 62 17.27 -13.37 6.65
N VAL A 63 18.11 -14.40 6.51
CA VAL A 63 18.49 -15.34 7.59
C VAL A 63 19.23 -14.65 8.74
N GLN A 64 19.85 -13.51 8.52
CA GLN A 64 20.51 -12.68 9.54
C GLN A 64 19.55 -11.67 10.20
N GLY A 65 18.31 -11.59 9.72
CA GLY A 65 17.31 -10.62 10.17
C GLY A 65 17.43 -9.26 9.49
N ASP A 66 18.31 -9.08 8.51
CA ASP A 66 18.54 -7.80 7.84
C ASP A 66 17.47 -7.54 6.76
N TYR A 67 17.10 -6.27 6.61
CA TYR A 67 16.18 -5.82 5.55
C TYR A 67 16.64 -4.49 4.93
N THR A 68 16.20 -4.26 3.71
CA THR A 68 16.31 -2.96 3.02
C THR A 68 15.05 -2.71 2.22
N LEU A 69 14.52 -1.48 2.32
CA LEU A 69 13.29 -1.06 1.69
C LEU A 69 13.46 0.36 1.15
N VAL A 70 13.03 0.60 -0.08
CA VAL A 70 13.09 1.91 -0.73
C VAL A 70 11.68 2.43 -0.94
N MET A 71 11.43 3.66 -0.47
CA MET A 71 10.17 4.39 -0.66
C MET A 71 10.38 5.52 -1.65
N GLY A 72 9.37 5.76 -2.49
CA GLY A 72 9.31 6.96 -3.31
C GLY A 72 9.05 8.22 -2.49
N THR A 73 8.68 9.29 -3.18
CA THR A 73 8.39 10.60 -2.56
C THR A 73 7.26 10.51 -1.54
N ASN A 74 7.53 10.87 -0.30
CA ASN A 74 6.56 10.95 0.80
C ASN A 74 6.96 12.05 1.78
N THR A 75 5.97 12.63 2.46
CA THR A 75 6.18 13.53 3.60
C THR A 75 5.87 12.87 4.94
N ASN A 76 5.21 11.72 4.90
CA ASN A 76 4.94 10.89 6.07
C ASN A 76 5.09 9.41 5.70
N ILE A 77 5.86 8.68 6.50
CA ILE A 77 6.08 7.24 6.33
C ILE A 77 5.97 6.58 7.70
N THR A 78 5.24 5.46 7.74
CA THR A 78 5.17 4.59 8.92
C THR A 78 5.76 3.23 8.56
N LEU A 79 6.72 2.74 9.37
CA LEU A 79 7.28 1.38 9.25
C LEU A 79 6.75 0.50 10.37
N ARG A 80 6.42 -0.75 10.03
CA ARG A 80 6.03 -1.79 10.98
C ARG A 80 6.65 -3.12 10.60
N ALA A 81 6.95 -3.95 11.60
CA ALA A 81 7.41 -5.32 11.40
C ALA A 81 6.27 -6.30 11.72
N TYR A 82 6.15 -7.39 10.92
CA TYR A 82 5.10 -8.41 11.04
C TYR A 82 5.68 -9.81 10.92
N ARG A 83 5.37 -10.64 11.90
CA ARG A 83 5.57 -12.08 11.87
C ARG A 83 4.60 -12.73 12.83
N LYS A 84 3.86 -13.74 12.37
CA LYS A 84 2.91 -14.46 13.22
C LYS A 84 3.61 -15.02 14.48
N GLY A 85 3.02 -14.78 15.64
CA GLY A 85 3.58 -15.21 16.93
C GLY A 85 4.62 -14.27 17.53
N PHE A 86 4.83 -13.08 16.98
CA PHE A 86 5.76 -12.08 17.49
C PHE A 86 5.10 -10.71 17.69
N VAL A 87 5.57 -10.01 18.71
CA VAL A 87 5.31 -8.59 18.93
C VAL A 87 6.63 -7.85 18.78
N PHE A 88 6.62 -6.74 18.08
CA PHE A 88 7.82 -5.96 17.80
C PHE A 88 7.88 -4.67 18.60
N ASN A 89 9.09 -4.33 19.05
CA ASN A 89 9.42 -3.07 19.69
C ASN A 89 10.52 -2.36 18.86
N PRO A 90 10.30 -1.13 18.43
CA PRO A 90 9.04 -0.38 18.59
C PRO A 90 7.90 -1.02 17.78
N ILE A 91 6.66 -0.74 18.16
CA ILE A 91 5.46 -1.21 17.45
C ILE A 91 5.43 -0.62 16.03
N PHE A 92 5.91 0.61 15.88
CA PHE A 92 6.13 1.28 14.59
C PHE A 92 7.16 2.39 14.71
N PHE A 93 7.76 2.78 13.58
CA PHE A 93 8.49 4.02 13.40
C PHE A 93 7.64 4.98 12.57
N GLY A 94 7.35 6.18 13.10
CA GLY A 94 6.74 7.28 12.35
C GLY A 94 7.82 8.29 11.95
N ILE A 95 7.83 8.69 10.68
CA ILE A 95 8.75 9.68 10.15
C ILE A 95 7.92 10.72 9.40
N THR A 96 8.02 11.97 9.82
CA THR A 96 7.31 13.09 9.19
C THR A 96 8.30 14.19 8.85
N SER A 97 8.17 14.75 7.66
CA SER A 97 8.94 15.90 7.19
C SER A 97 8.02 17.11 7.01
N ILE A 98 8.46 18.28 7.49
CA ILE A 98 7.69 19.54 7.44
C ILE A 98 8.09 20.42 6.25
N GLY A 99 9.22 20.18 5.61
CA GLY A 99 9.77 21.10 4.59
C GLY A 99 9.96 20.49 3.21
N GLY A 100 9.50 19.25 3.00
CA GLY A 100 9.69 18.55 1.74
C GLY A 100 9.64 17.04 1.89
N PRO A 101 9.94 16.28 0.84
CA PRO A 101 9.92 14.83 0.89
C PRO A 101 11.00 14.25 1.79
N ILE A 102 10.70 13.10 2.40
CA ILE A 102 11.65 12.30 3.16
C ILE A 102 12.63 11.68 2.17
N THR A 103 13.93 11.91 2.38
CA THR A 103 14.99 11.42 1.48
C THR A 103 16.16 10.85 2.29
N GLY A 104 17.04 10.10 1.61
CA GLY A 104 18.26 9.59 2.20
C GLY A 104 18.10 8.26 2.94
N SER A 105 19.09 7.93 3.79
CA SER A 105 19.15 6.66 4.50
C SER A 105 18.63 6.80 5.94
N HIS A 106 17.75 5.88 6.33
CA HIS A 106 17.10 5.85 7.63
C HIS A 106 17.26 4.46 8.26
N PRO A 107 18.33 4.22 9.06
CA PRO A 107 18.47 2.95 9.76
C PRO A 107 17.38 2.79 10.83
N ARG A 108 16.72 1.61 10.89
CA ARG A 108 15.64 1.29 11.83
C ARG A 108 15.69 -0.19 12.20
N ASP A 109 15.92 -0.46 13.47
CA ASP A 109 15.96 -1.82 13.99
C ASP A 109 14.68 -2.15 14.76
N PHE A 110 14.27 -3.41 14.70
CA PHE A 110 13.16 -3.93 15.48
C PHE A 110 13.64 -5.07 16.37
N SER A 111 13.03 -5.20 17.55
CA SER A 111 13.22 -6.33 18.44
C SER A 111 11.90 -7.06 18.60
N GLY A 112 11.86 -8.35 18.24
CA GLY A 112 10.69 -9.21 18.30
C GLY A 112 10.67 -10.06 19.56
N THR A 113 9.55 -10.05 20.27
CA THR A 113 9.29 -10.95 21.40
C THR A 113 8.26 -11.98 20.96
N SER A 114 8.58 -13.26 21.16
CA SER A 114 7.62 -14.35 20.89
C SER A 114 6.46 -14.31 21.89
N PHE A 115 5.25 -14.33 21.38
CA PHE A 115 4.03 -14.37 22.18
C PHE A 115 3.11 -15.48 21.68
N PRO A 116 2.74 -16.46 22.54
CA PRO A 116 1.91 -17.59 22.12
C PRO A 116 0.45 -17.22 21.84
N ILE A 117 -0.03 -16.08 22.38
CA ILE A 117 -1.41 -15.57 22.19
C ILE A 117 -1.34 -14.09 21.92
N LEU A 118 -1.59 -13.71 20.68
CA LEU A 118 -1.56 -12.31 20.27
C LEU A 118 -2.94 -11.68 20.35
N ILE A 119 -3.12 -10.74 21.28
CA ILE A 119 -4.20 -9.76 21.26
C ILE A 119 -3.58 -8.38 20.97
N PHE A 120 -2.79 -8.27 19.91
CA PHE A 120 -2.38 -6.95 19.45
C PHE A 120 -3.29 -6.51 18.31
N LEU A 121 -4.12 -5.52 18.61
CA LEU A 121 -5.01 -4.90 17.65
C LEU A 121 -4.19 -3.96 16.74
N GLN A 122 -3.55 -4.53 15.74
CA GLN A 122 -2.91 -3.73 14.70
C GLN A 122 -3.92 -3.42 13.59
N ALA A 123 -3.82 -2.20 13.06
CA ALA A 123 -4.62 -1.82 11.89
C ALA A 123 -4.20 -2.69 10.70
N PRO A 124 -5.16 -3.22 9.91
CA PRO A 124 -4.84 -3.88 8.65
C PRO A 124 -4.04 -2.95 7.74
N ILE A 125 -3.18 -3.49 6.88
CA ILE A 125 -2.48 -2.68 5.88
C ILE A 125 -2.82 -3.20 4.49
N LEU A 126 -3.53 -2.40 3.70
CA LEU A 126 -3.75 -2.65 2.29
C LEU A 126 -2.45 -2.47 1.52
N LEU A 127 -2.05 -3.47 0.76
CA LEU A 127 -0.92 -3.38 -0.15
C LEU A 127 -1.31 -2.58 -1.40
N THR A 128 -0.38 -1.78 -1.89
CA THR A 128 -0.56 -0.97 -3.10
C THR A 128 0.48 -1.31 -4.15
N GLU A 129 0.21 -0.91 -5.38
CA GLU A 129 1.18 -0.96 -6.46
C GLU A 129 2.34 -0.01 -6.21
N ASP A 130 3.41 -0.24 -6.95
CA ASP A 130 4.66 0.48 -6.82
C ASP A 130 4.49 1.99 -7.04
N SER A 131 4.94 2.80 -6.08
CA SER A 131 4.88 4.27 -6.12
C SER A 131 3.46 4.83 -6.41
N SER A 132 2.44 4.14 -5.89
CA SER A 132 1.04 4.43 -6.15
C SER A 132 0.18 4.18 -4.91
N LEU A 133 -0.97 4.84 -4.83
CA LEU A 133 -2.03 4.51 -3.87
C LEU A 133 -3.01 3.46 -4.42
N GLN A 134 -2.81 2.99 -5.66
CA GLN A 134 -3.64 1.95 -6.27
C GLN A 134 -3.44 0.63 -5.55
N ALA A 135 -4.53 0.01 -5.08
CA ALA A 135 -4.49 -1.25 -4.37
C ALA A 135 -3.89 -2.37 -5.24
N LEU A 136 -3.09 -3.24 -4.63
CA LEU A 136 -2.78 -4.54 -5.21
C LEU A 136 -4.05 -5.39 -5.17
N ALA A 137 -4.78 -5.37 -6.28
CA ALA A 137 -6.09 -5.98 -6.39
C ALA A 137 -6.24 -6.76 -7.69
N LEU A 138 -7.01 -7.86 -7.64
CA LEU A 138 -7.29 -8.74 -8.78
C LEU A 138 -8.77 -9.11 -8.84
N ASP A 139 -9.31 -9.23 -10.05
CA ASP A 139 -10.57 -9.95 -10.25
C ASP A 139 -10.44 -11.40 -9.77
N SER A 140 -11.40 -11.90 -9.02
CA SER A 140 -11.28 -13.20 -8.36
C SER A 140 -11.33 -14.40 -9.32
N VAL A 141 -11.87 -14.22 -10.52
CA VAL A 141 -12.02 -15.26 -11.54
C VAL A 141 -11.04 -15.06 -12.68
N LEU A 142 -11.04 -13.87 -13.27
CA LEU A 142 -10.19 -13.57 -14.42
C LEU A 142 -8.73 -13.29 -14.05
N MET A 143 -8.45 -13.06 -12.76
CA MET A 143 -7.13 -12.70 -12.23
C MET A 143 -6.52 -11.48 -12.94
N THR A 144 -7.37 -10.61 -13.46
CA THR A 144 -6.99 -9.35 -14.09
C THR A 144 -6.92 -8.23 -13.05
N ARG A 145 -6.10 -7.23 -13.32
CA ARG A 145 -6.01 -6.00 -12.51
C ARG A 145 -7.13 -5.04 -12.86
N ASP A 146 -7.28 -4.00 -12.06
CA ASP A 146 -8.20 -2.90 -12.34
C ASP A 146 -7.88 -2.18 -13.69
N PRO A 147 -8.83 -1.53 -14.34
CA PRO A 147 -10.19 -1.25 -13.87
C PRO A 147 -11.13 -2.48 -13.94
N PHE A 148 -11.88 -2.69 -12.86
CA PHE A 148 -12.83 -3.79 -12.76
C PHE A 148 -14.21 -3.41 -13.32
N PRO A 149 -14.90 -4.30 -14.06
CA PRO A 149 -16.31 -4.12 -14.36
C PRO A 149 -17.14 -4.28 -13.08
N LEU A 150 -18.30 -3.61 -12.98
CA LEU A 150 -19.19 -3.85 -11.83
C LEU A 150 -19.80 -5.26 -11.89
N VAL A 151 -20.09 -5.71 -13.08
CA VAL A 151 -20.69 -7.02 -13.37
C VAL A 151 -19.76 -7.81 -14.26
N ASN A 152 -19.52 -9.06 -13.90
CA ASN A 152 -18.72 -9.97 -14.70
C ASN A 152 -19.59 -11.16 -15.16
N PRO A 153 -19.89 -11.27 -16.45
CA PRO A 153 -20.77 -12.32 -16.98
C PRO A 153 -20.19 -13.73 -16.88
N THR A 154 -18.90 -13.86 -16.58
CA THR A 154 -18.25 -15.17 -16.41
C THR A 154 -18.48 -15.79 -15.03
N TYR A 155 -19.11 -15.08 -14.09
CA TYR A 155 -19.47 -15.65 -12.79
C TYR A 155 -20.65 -16.60 -12.93
N PHE A 156 -20.49 -17.79 -12.36
CA PHE A 156 -21.54 -18.82 -12.30
C PHE A 156 -22.37 -18.59 -11.03
N GLY A 157 -23.47 -17.90 -11.14
CA GLY A 157 -24.35 -17.66 -10.02
C GLY A 157 -25.39 -16.57 -10.32
N THR A 158 -26.35 -16.43 -9.43
CA THR A 158 -27.42 -15.42 -9.56
C THR A 158 -26.89 -13.99 -9.35
N ASP A 159 -25.81 -13.84 -8.58
CA ASP A 159 -25.13 -12.55 -8.36
C ASP A 159 -23.82 -12.53 -9.15
N ASN A 160 -23.84 -11.83 -10.28
CA ASN A 160 -22.72 -11.70 -11.21
C ASN A 160 -21.86 -10.45 -10.98
N ARG A 161 -21.99 -9.78 -9.84
CA ARG A 161 -21.12 -8.64 -9.46
C ARG A 161 -19.68 -9.10 -9.31
N THR A 162 -18.76 -8.25 -9.73
CA THR A 162 -17.32 -8.55 -9.65
C THR A 162 -16.87 -8.76 -8.21
N ARG A 163 -16.07 -9.81 -7.99
CA ARG A 163 -15.36 -10.09 -6.75
C ARG A 163 -13.93 -9.64 -6.89
N ILE A 164 -13.52 -8.75 -6.00
CA ILE A 164 -12.20 -8.13 -5.99
C ILE A 164 -11.40 -8.72 -4.84
N LYS A 165 -10.24 -9.29 -5.15
CA LYS A 165 -9.25 -9.76 -4.19
C LYS A 165 -8.33 -8.61 -3.84
N LEU A 166 -8.33 -8.18 -2.59
CA LEU A 166 -7.41 -7.19 -2.03
C LEU A 166 -6.31 -7.91 -1.26
N LEU A 167 -5.08 -7.46 -1.36
CA LEU A 167 -3.97 -8.00 -0.58
C LEU A 167 -3.74 -7.15 0.67
N VAL A 168 -3.70 -7.80 1.82
CA VAL A 168 -3.60 -7.18 3.15
C VAL A 168 -2.46 -7.84 3.92
N VAL A 169 -1.71 -7.04 4.69
CA VAL A 169 -0.62 -7.58 5.52
C VAL A 169 -1.16 -8.07 6.84
N ASP A 170 -0.74 -9.28 7.23
CA ASP A 170 -0.93 -9.94 8.53
C ASP A 170 -2.34 -9.76 9.11
N PHE A 171 -3.32 -10.04 8.27
CA PHE A 171 -4.72 -9.89 8.61
C PHE A 171 -5.42 -11.25 8.63
N ASP A 172 -5.59 -11.82 9.82
CA ASP A 172 -6.22 -13.13 10.04
C ASP A 172 -7.38 -12.98 11.04
N LEU A 173 -8.31 -13.90 11.01
CA LEU A 173 -9.38 -14.00 12.02
C LEU A 173 -8.88 -14.76 13.25
N PHE A 174 -9.15 -14.21 14.43
CA PHE A 174 -8.93 -14.92 15.68
C PHE A 174 -10.01 -15.97 15.92
N SER A 175 -9.73 -16.90 16.85
CA SER A 175 -10.72 -17.88 17.25
C SER A 175 -12.00 -17.20 17.74
N GLY A 176 -13.13 -17.57 17.15
CA GLY A 176 -14.45 -16.98 17.43
C GLY A 176 -14.82 -15.74 16.59
N GLU A 177 -13.90 -15.20 15.81
CA GLU A 177 -14.22 -14.14 14.85
C GLU A 177 -14.79 -14.70 13.55
N THR A 178 -15.62 -13.89 12.89
CA THR A 178 -16.25 -14.21 11.60
C THR A 178 -16.01 -13.08 10.60
N LEU A 179 -16.22 -13.35 9.32
CA LEU A 179 -16.08 -12.35 8.25
C LEU A 179 -16.97 -11.11 8.47
N SER A 180 -18.10 -11.27 9.18
CA SER A 180 -19.00 -10.16 9.50
C SER A 180 -18.40 -9.10 10.44
N MET A 181 -17.28 -9.40 11.11
CA MET A 181 -16.53 -8.46 11.95
C MET A 181 -15.56 -7.59 11.14
N ILE A 182 -15.44 -7.87 9.84
CA ILE A 182 -14.63 -7.08 8.90
C ILE A 182 -15.58 -6.21 8.09
N SER A 183 -15.34 -4.92 8.04
CA SER A 183 -16.03 -4.02 7.14
C SER A 183 -15.08 -3.43 6.10
N VAL A 184 -15.52 -3.41 4.85
CA VAL A 184 -14.80 -2.76 3.76
C VAL A 184 -15.69 -1.69 3.15
N GLN A 185 -15.15 -0.49 3.05
CA GLN A 185 -15.86 0.65 2.50
C GLN A 185 -15.04 1.26 1.37
N GLY A 186 -15.74 1.73 0.34
CA GLY A 186 -15.17 2.51 -0.74
C GLY A 186 -15.87 3.85 -0.83
N ILE A 187 -15.11 4.93 -0.89
CA ILE A 187 -15.63 6.28 -1.12
C ILE A 187 -15.37 6.62 -2.58
N ASP A 188 -16.41 6.99 -3.31
CA ASP A 188 -16.33 7.33 -4.72
C ASP A 188 -15.92 8.78 -4.98
N ASN A 189 -15.78 9.16 -6.25
CA ASN A 189 -15.40 10.52 -6.66
C ASN A 189 -16.45 11.60 -6.28
N ALA A 190 -17.68 11.18 -5.97
CA ALA A 190 -18.74 12.07 -5.47
C ALA A 190 -18.81 12.12 -3.93
N ALA A 191 -17.83 11.53 -3.24
CA ALA A 191 -17.76 11.38 -1.80
C ALA A 191 -18.91 10.53 -1.20
N ILE A 192 -19.52 9.66 -2.01
CA ILE A 192 -20.53 8.70 -1.55
C ILE A 192 -19.82 7.44 -1.04
N THR A 193 -20.23 6.99 0.13
CA THR A 193 -19.69 5.76 0.73
C THR A 193 -20.48 4.54 0.27
N HIS A 194 -19.78 3.54 -0.25
CA HIS A 194 -20.31 2.27 -0.67
C HIS A 194 -19.76 1.15 0.21
N ALA A 195 -20.64 0.27 0.69
CA ALA A 195 -20.20 -0.95 1.36
C ALA A 195 -19.75 -1.99 0.32
N LEU A 196 -18.61 -2.63 0.58
CA LEU A 196 -18.12 -3.76 -0.20
C LEU A 196 -18.20 -5.03 0.68
N PRO A 197 -19.26 -5.86 0.51
CA PRO A 197 -19.43 -7.05 1.34
C PRO A 197 -18.22 -7.98 1.25
N VAL A 198 -17.73 -8.41 2.43
CA VAL A 198 -16.62 -9.37 2.52
C VAL A 198 -17.18 -10.78 2.33
N GLU A 199 -16.60 -11.54 1.40
CA GLU A 199 -17.05 -12.90 1.08
C GLU A 199 -16.04 -13.97 1.47
N ASP A 200 -14.74 -13.64 1.53
CA ASP A 200 -13.69 -14.61 1.83
C ASP A 200 -12.43 -13.93 2.40
N LEU A 201 -11.69 -14.67 3.22
CA LEU A 201 -10.40 -14.28 3.77
C LEU A 201 -9.47 -15.49 3.81
N ARG A 202 -8.30 -15.40 3.16
CA ARG A 202 -7.33 -16.51 3.09
C ARG A 202 -5.91 -16.02 3.15
N ILE A 203 -5.06 -16.76 3.87
CA ILE A 203 -3.61 -16.56 3.82
C ILE A 203 -3.11 -16.95 2.42
N VAL A 204 -2.25 -16.13 1.84
CA VAL A 204 -1.65 -16.42 0.54
C VAL A 204 -0.61 -17.54 0.69
N PRO A 205 -0.72 -18.65 -0.04
CA PRO A 205 0.23 -19.76 0.06
C PRO A 205 1.67 -19.30 -0.21
N GLY A 206 2.60 -19.74 0.65
CA GLY A 206 4.02 -19.37 0.56
C GLY A 206 4.36 -17.96 1.09
N THR A 207 3.38 -17.19 1.52
CA THR A 207 3.55 -15.83 2.03
C THR A 207 2.74 -15.63 3.32
N PRO A 208 3.17 -16.18 4.45
CA PRO A 208 2.37 -16.26 5.68
C PRO A 208 2.02 -14.90 6.30
N TRP A 209 2.69 -13.84 5.87
CA TRP A 209 2.42 -12.46 6.28
C TRP A 209 1.41 -11.74 5.38
N MET A 210 0.95 -12.36 4.29
CA MET A 210 0.03 -11.77 3.32
C MET A 210 -1.29 -12.53 3.29
N THR A 211 -2.38 -11.81 3.40
CA THR A 211 -3.75 -12.32 3.36
C THR A 211 -4.49 -11.73 2.17
N GLN A 212 -5.26 -12.57 1.50
CA GLN A 212 -6.19 -12.18 0.45
C GLN A 212 -7.57 -11.98 1.06
N LEU A 213 -8.12 -10.77 0.92
CA LEU A 213 -9.48 -10.41 1.30
C LEU A 213 -10.32 -10.29 0.03
N THR A 214 -11.36 -11.11 -0.11
CA THR A 214 -12.27 -11.06 -1.27
C THR A 214 -13.50 -10.24 -0.89
N VAL A 215 -13.75 -9.19 -1.65
CA VAL A 215 -14.92 -8.32 -1.50
C VAL A 215 -15.74 -8.30 -2.78
N ARG A 216 -17.03 -8.03 -2.64
CA ARG A 216 -17.94 -7.88 -3.76
C ARG A 216 -18.09 -6.40 -4.14
N ALA A 217 -18.07 -6.09 -5.43
CA ALA A 217 -18.31 -4.76 -5.95
C ALA A 217 -19.68 -4.21 -5.48
N PRO A 218 -19.82 -2.88 -5.31
CA PRO A 218 -21.09 -2.28 -4.85
C PRO A 218 -22.22 -2.55 -5.84
N GLU A 219 -23.48 -2.43 -5.36
CA GLU A 219 -24.66 -2.73 -6.19
C GLU A 219 -24.87 -1.70 -7.30
N ALA A 220 -24.67 -0.45 -6.98
CA ALA A 220 -24.88 0.64 -7.91
C ALA A 220 -23.83 1.73 -7.66
N ILE A 221 -23.09 2.04 -8.70
CA ILE A 221 -22.17 3.15 -8.76
C ILE A 221 -22.04 3.60 -10.21
N ALA A 222 -21.96 4.90 -10.44
CA ALA A 222 -21.67 5.40 -11.79
C ALA A 222 -20.25 4.98 -12.21
N THR A 223 -20.12 4.48 -13.43
CA THR A 223 -18.81 4.12 -14.01
C THR A 223 -18.53 4.97 -15.24
N PRO A 224 -17.26 5.32 -15.53
CA PRO A 224 -16.06 4.94 -14.75
C PRO A 224 -15.94 5.68 -13.41
N ASN A 225 -15.37 5.05 -12.41
CA ASN A 225 -15.19 5.62 -11.07
C ASN A 225 -13.88 5.14 -10.42
N ILE A 226 -13.46 5.87 -9.39
CA ILE A 226 -12.35 5.48 -8.51
C ILE A 226 -12.92 5.37 -7.10
N LEU A 227 -12.76 4.21 -6.48
CA LEU A 227 -13.08 4.00 -5.08
C LEU A 227 -11.81 4.14 -4.23
N THR A 228 -11.86 5.00 -3.23
CA THR A 228 -10.88 5.00 -2.14
C THR A 228 -11.33 4.00 -1.08
N ILE A 229 -10.64 2.87 -0.99
CA ILE A 229 -11.01 1.72 -0.15
C ILE A 229 -10.29 1.78 1.18
N THR A 230 -11.00 1.45 2.25
CA THR A 230 -10.46 1.16 3.59
C THR A 230 -11.05 -0.14 4.12
N VAL A 231 -10.26 -0.84 4.93
CA VAL A 231 -10.65 -2.06 5.65
C VAL A 231 -10.67 -1.74 7.13
N ALA A 232 -11.77 -2.04 7.82
CA ALA A 232 -11.86 -1.89 9.25
C ALA A 232 -12.13 -3.24 9.93
N ALA A 233 -11.42 -3.49 11.01
CA ALA A 233 -11.61 -4.65 11.87
C ALA A 233 -11.14 -4.32 13.28
N ARG A 234 -11.80 -4.86 14.29
CA ARG A 234 -11.41 -4.70 15.70
C ARG A 234 -11.24 -3.24 16.13
N GLY A 235 -12.03 -2.31 15.56
CA GLY A 235 -11.91 -0.87 15.83
C GLY A 235 -10.68 -0.18 15.19
N GLN A 236 -9.90 -0.90 14.39
CA GLN A 236 -8.77 -0.35 13.66
C GLN A 236 -9.11 -0.19 12.17
N ILE A 237 -8.61 0.88 11.54
CA ILE A 237 -8.85 1.19 10.12
C ILE A 237 -7.50 1.15 9.38
N SER A 238 -7.49 0.53 8.20
CA SER A 238 -6.32 0.44 7.33
C SER A 238 -5.90 1.79 6.76
N ASN A 239 -4.73 1.82 6.10
CA ASN A 239 -4.44 2.85 5.12
C ASN A 239 -5.50 2.83 4.02
N ALA A 240 -5.68 3.98 3.36
CA ALA A 240 -6.49 4.08 2.16
C ALA A 240 -5.72 3.56 0.94
N ALA A 241 -6.43 2.89 0.04
CA ALA A 241 -5.93 2.50 -1.28
C ALA A 241 -7.03 2.68 -2.33
N THR A 242 -6.65 2.88 -3.59
CA THR A 242 -7.63 3.16 -4.65
C THR A 242 -7.85 1.94 -5.56
N VAL A 243 -9.08 1.80 -6.04
CA VAL A 243 -9.48 0.79 -7.05
C VAL A 243 -10.30 1.50 -8.12
N ARG A 244 -10.02 1.22 -9.38
CA ARG A 244 -10.76 1.77 -10.51
C ARG A 244 -11.85 0.81 -10.99
N LEU A 245 -13.02 1.36 -11.28
CA LEU A 245 -14.19 0.67 -11.85
C LEU A 245 -14.48 1.19 -13.26
N LYS A 246 -14.95 0.31 -14.16
CA LYS A 246 -15.33 0.62 -15.54
C LYS A 246 -16.72 0.07 -15.87
#